data_f86bc5515e41669c6ba2346e4356275f
#
_entry.id   f86bc5515e41669c6ba2346e4356275f
#
_cell.length_a   1.000
_cell.length_b   1.000
_cell.length_c   1.000
_cell.angle_alpha   90.00
_cell.angle_beta   90.00
_cell.angle_gamma   90.00
#
_symmetry.space_group_name_H-M   'P 1'
#
loop_
_entity.id
_entity.type
_entity.pdbx_description
1 polymer ?
#
loop_
_entity_poly.entity_id
_entity_poly.type
_entity_poly.pdbx_seq_one_letter_code
_entity_poly.pdbx_strand_id
1 'polypeptide(L)'
;MTTQLAGMATEIEGLYASAPHALPFAPAVDTRAFVLRRDQGNLLLYSVAELGTEASAIEQLGGVSRQYLNHRHEAMLASDWLPVPLFVHERERDAVADAVPVRGTFSRRHTLDEDFEVIPTPGHTAGATAYLWDSGRHRFLFTGDTIYLDDGEWVAAVLGSSDRDSYVESLELVRELDFDVLVPWAATGGRPYYALTDRADARRRIDSIVERLRRGEDR
;
A
#
# COMPACT_ATOMS: atom_id res chain seq x y z
N MET A 1 -17.48 11.07 -12.19
CA MET A 1 -16.74 12.31 -12.55
C MET A 1 -15.52 12.35 -11.65
N THR A 2 -14.33 12.26 -12.23
CA THR A 2 -13.06 12.36 -11.49
C THR A 2 -12.87 13.81 -11.05
N THR A 3 -12.83 14.07 -9.76
CA THR A 3 -12.50 15.40 -9.24
C THR A 3 -11.00 15.46 -9.09
N GLN A 4 -10.31 16.18 -9.97
CA GLN A 4 -8.87 16.42 -9.88
C GLN A 4 -8.63 17.71 -9.10
N LEU A 5 -8.12 17.58 -7.89
CA LEU A 5 -7.40 18.66 -7.20
C LEU A 5 -5.97 18.66 -7.76
N ALA A 6 -5.35 19.85 -7.93
CA ALA A 6 -4.05 19.97 -8.59
C ALA A 6 -3.01 18.97 -8.02
N GLY A 7 -2.79 17.85 -8.70
CA GLY A 7 -1.86 16.79 -8.34
C GLY A 7 -2.53 15.48 -7.89
N MET A 8 -3.54 15.50 -7.02
CA MET A 8 -4.19 14.27 -6.54
C MET A 8 -5.57 14.06 -7.16
N ALA A 9 -5.86 12.83 -7.58
CA ALA A 9 -7.13 12.43 -8.19
C ALA A 9 -7.92 11.50 -7.26
N THR A 10 -9.25 11.60 -7.29
CA THR A 10 -10.13 10.62 -6.63
C THR A 10 -11.06 9.98 -7.64
N GLU A 11 -11.11 8.65 -7.62
CA GLU A 11 -12.07 7.84 -8.39
C GLU A 11 -13.05 7.15 -7.43
N ILE A 12 -12.64 6.97 -6.17
CA ILE A 12 -13.48 6.43 -5.10
C ILE A 12 -13.50 7.45 -3.95
N GLU A 13 -14.68 7.75 -3.44
CA GLU A 13 -14.87 8.74 -2.38
C GLU A 13 -14.00 8.48 -1.16
N GLY A 14 -13.29 9.50 -0.72
CA GLY A 14 -12.40 9.47 0.45
C GLY A 14 -10.96 9.06 0.16
N LEU A 15 -10.68 8.39 -0.98
CA LEU A 15 -9.35 7.97 -1.39
C LEU A 15 -8.81 8.90 -2.48
N TYR A 16 -7.65 9.52 -2.25
CA TYR A 16 -6.98 10.42 -3.20
C TYR A 16 -5.62 9.85 -3.57
N ALA A 17 -5.39 9.64 -4.87
CA ALA A 17 -4.16 9.08 -5.41
C ALA A 17 -3.24 10.17 -5.96
N SER A 18 -1.93 10.03 -5.72
CA SER A 18 -0.90 10.83 -6.38
C SER A 18 -0.87 10.62 -7.89
N ALA A 19 -0.14 11.45 -8.62
CA ALA A 19 0.28 11.12 -9.98
C ALA A 19 0.99 9.74 -10.01
N PRO A 20 0.93 9.02 -11.15
CA PRO A 20 1.69 7.78 -11.31
C PRO A 20 3.18 8.05 -11.44
N HIS A 21 4.00 7.21 -10.80
CA HIS A 21 5.45 7.24 -10.93
C HIS A 21 5.94 5.86 -11.38
N ALA A 22 6.53 5.79 -12.57
CA ALA A 22 7.05 4.54 -13.12
C ALA A 22 8.24 4.02 -12.29
N LEU A 23 8.29 2.70 -12.07
CA LEU A 23 9.43 2.07 -11.42
C LEU A 23 10.67 2.11 -12.35
N PRO A 24 11.85 2.55 -11.87
CA PRO A 24 13.05 2.67 -12.71
C PRO A 24 13.49 1.36 -13.38
N PHE A 25 13.26 0.22 -12.72
CA PHE A 25 13.64 -1.11 -13.19
C PHE A 25 12.47 -1.89 -13.84
N ALA A 26 11.25 -1.33 -13.79
CA ALA A 26 10.04 -1.89 -14.39
C ALA A 26 9.15 -0.75 -14.92
N PRO A 27 9.54 -0.07 -16.02
CA PRO A 27 8.87 1.15 -16.48
C PRO A 27 7.42 0.95 -16.97
N ALA A 28 6.97 -0.29 -17.10
CA ALA A 28 5.58 -0.62 -17.36
C ALA A 28 4.72 -0.67 -16.08
N VAL A 29 5.32 -0.47 -14.91
CA VAL A 29 4.65 -0.51 -13.61
C VAL A 29 4.71 0.87 -12.98
N ASP A 30 3.55 1.38 -12.61
CA ASP A 30 3.39 2.65 -11.90
C ASP A 30 3.17 2.40 -10.41
N THR A 31 3.74 3.26 -9.58
CA THR A 31 3.50 3.33 -8.14
C THR A 31 2.72 4.59 -7.80
N ARG A 32 1.98 4.55 -6.70
CA ARG A 32 1.21 5.70 -6.20
C ARG A 32 1.26 5.77 -4.68
N ALA A 33 1.18 7.01 -4.17
CA ALA A 33 0.86 7.28 -2.77
C ALA A 33 -0.62 7.68 -2.66
N PHE A 34 -1.21 7.48 -1.48
CA PHE A 34 -2.64 7.69 -1.27
C PHE A 34 -2.89 8.51 -0.01
N VAL A 35 -3.76 9.52 -0.12
CA VAL A 35 -4.33 10.20 1.04
C VAL A 35 -5.71 9.62 1.34
N LEU A 36 -5.87 9.16 2.58
CA LEU A 36 -7.14 8.74 3.14
C LEU A 36 -7.77 9.93 3.84
N ARG A 37 -8.93 10.36 3.38
CA ARG A 37 -9.67 11.46 4.01
C ARG A 37 -10.51 10.91 5.15
N ARG A 38 -10.16 11.30 6.39
CA ARG A 38 -10.74 10.77 7.62
C ARG A 38 -11.12 11.89 8.57
N ASP A 39 -12.14 11.67 9.40
CA ASP A 39 -12.59 12.63 10.43
C ASP A 39 -11.56 12.77 11.56
N GLN A 40 -10.81 11.70 11.89
CA GLN A 40 -9.75 11.69 12.91
C GLN A 40 -8.41 12.23 12.42
N GLY A 41 -8.39 12.83 11.23
CA GLY A 41 -7.19 13.32 10.56
C GLY A 41 -6.72 12.39 9.44
N ASN A 42 -6.41 13.01 8.30
CA ASN A 42 -5.99 12.26 7.10
C ASN A 42 -4.70 11.50 7.33
N LEU A 43 -4.58 10.36 6.67
CA LEU A 43 -3.36 9.54 6.61
C LEU A 43 -2.80 9.54 5.19
N LEU A 44 -1.48 9.43 5.08
CA LEU A 44 -0.77 9.19 3.83
C LEU A 44 -0.24 7.76 3.84
N LEU A 45 -0.59 6.99 2.84
CA LEU A 45 -0.07 5.64 2.64
C LEU A 45 0.89 5.61 1.46
N TYR A 46 1.96 4.86 1.63
CA TYR A 46 3.04 4.65 0.68
C TYR A 46 3.88 5.92 0.42
N SER A 47 4.91 5.73 -0.40
CA SER A 47 5.74 6.79 -0.94
C SER A 47 6.02 6.55 -2.42
N VAL A 48 6.35 7.63 -3.14
CA VAL A 48 6.73 7.63 -4.55
C VAL A 48 7.94 8.52 -4.76
N ALA A 49 8.56 8.43 -5.93
CA ALA A 49 9.83 9.11 -6.22
C ALA A 49 9.80 10.63 -5.99
N GLU A 50 8.70 11.29 -6.28
CA GLU A 50 8.56 12.76 -6.22
C GLU A 50 7.35 13.17 -5.36
N LEU A 51 7.22 12.59 -4.17
CA LEU A 51 6.08 12.82 -3.28
C LEU A 51 5.91 14.30 -2.89
N GLY A 52 6.99 15.07 -2.77
CA GLY A 52 6.96 16.49 -2.44
C GLY A 52 6.19 17.33 -3.45
N THR A 53 6.06 16.89 -4.69
CA THR A 53 5.25 17.59 -5.72
C THR A 53 3.76 17.60 -5.38
N GLU A 54 3.30 16.68 -4.56
CA GLU A 54 1.91 16.56 -4.09
C GLU A 54 1.60 17.43 -2.84
N ALA A 55 2.60 18.09 -2.25
CA ALA A 55 2.45 18.82 -0.99
C ALA A 55 1.29 19.81 -0.99
N SER A 56 1.15 20.60 -2.06
CA SER A 56 0.08 21.60 -2.17
C SER A 56 -1.31 20.96 -2.27
N ALA A 57 -1.44 19.83 -2.98
CA ALA A 57 -2.70 19.11 -3.08
C ALA A 57 -3.08 18.46 -1.73
N ILE A 58 -2.09 17.91 -1.03
CA ILE A 58 -2.28 17.35 0.32
C ILE A 58 -2.74 18.42 1.31
N GLU A 59 -2.14 19.62 1.27
CA GLU A 59 -2.58 20.76 2.09
C GLU A 59 -4.03 21.17 1.78
N GLN A 60 -4.43 21.21 0.52
CA GLN A 60 -5.80 21.51 0.10
C GLN A 60 -6.82 20.47 0.59
N LEU A 61 -6.40 19.23 0.81
CA LEU A 61 -7.19 18.17 1.42
C LEU A 61 -7.29 18.28 2.95
N GLY A 62 -6.58 19.24 3.56
CA GLY A 62 -6.54 19.46 5.01
C GLY A 62 -5.26 18.93 5.66
N GLY A 63 -4.23 18.59 4.86
CA GLY A 63 -2.99 18.01 5.34
C GLY A 63 -3.13 16.54 5.74
N VAL A 64 -2.03 15.94 6.20
CA VAL A 64 -1.99 14.57 6.73
C VAL A 64 -1.28 14.56 8.09
N SER A 65 -1.75 13.73 9.00
CA SER A 65 -1.22 13.65 10.37
C SER A 65 -0.09 12.64 10.50
N ARG A 66 -0.09 11.61 9.66
CA ARG A 66 0.89 10.50 9.65
C ARG A 66 1.06 9.95 8.25
N GLN A 67 2.25 9.39 8.01
CA GLN A 67 2.55 8.55 6.84
C GLN A 67 2.88 7.13 7.29
N TYR A 68 2.45 6.15 6.50
CA TYR A 68 2.77 4.74 6.69
C TYR A 68 3.34 4.16 5.39
N LEU A 69 4.44 3.41 5.48
CA LEU A 69 4.95 2.59 4.38
C LEU A 69 4.57 1.14 4.59
N ASN A 70 4.33 0.42 3.50
CA ASN A 70 4.16 -1.02 3.55
C ASN A 70 5.52 -1.70 3.78
N HIS A 71 6.59 -1.25 3.09
CA HIS A 71 7.91 -1.87 3.14
C HIS A 71 9.02 -0.89 2.74
N ARG A 72 10.28 -1.29 2.97
CA ARG A 72 11.47 -0.44 2.76
C ARG A 72 11.74 0.01 1.33
N HIS A 73 11.29 -0.74 0.31
CA HIS A 73 11.58 -0.39 -1.09
C HIS A 73 10.95 0.94 -1.51
N GLU A 74 9.85 1.32 -0.90
CA GLU A 74 9.23 2.63 -1.09
C GLU A 74 10.19 3.77 -0.69
N ALA A 75 10.91 3.60 0.43
CA ALA A 75 11.90 4.57 0.91
C ALA A 75 13.14 4.63 -0.01
N MET A 76 13.54 3.52 -0.60
CA MET A 76 14.70 3.48 -1.50
C MET A 76 14.48 4.22 -2.81
N LEU A 77 13.23 4.42 -3.23
CA LEU A 77 12.87 5.09 -4.47
C LEU A 77 12.47 6.55 -4.28
N ALA A 78 12.13 6.95 -3.06
CA ALA A 78 11.74 8.32 -2.78
C ALA A 78 12.95 9.25 -2.79
N SER A 79 12.87 10.33 -3.56
CA SER A 79 13.91 11.36 -3.64
C SER A 79 13.61 12.59 -2.78
N ASP A 80 12.35 12.79 -2.41
CA ASP A 80 11.89 13.85 -1.53
C ASP A 80 10.81 13.34 -0.57
N TRP A 81 10.70 13.99 0.56
CA TRP A 81 9.81 13.59 1.65
C TRP A 81 9.01 14.77 2.17
N LEU A 82 7.76 14.50 2.49
CA LEU A 82 6.95 15.46 3.22
C LEU A 82 7.38 15.50 4.70
N PRO A 83 7.31 16.67 5.37
CA PRO A 83 7.63 16.81 6.79
C PRO A 83 6.50 16.25 7.67
N VAL A 84 6.14 14.98 7.44
CA VAL A 84 5.05 14.26 8.10
C VAL A 84 5.63 13.13 8.95
N PRO A 85 5.13 12.89 10.18
CA PRO A 85 5.57 11.77 11.01
C PRO A 85 5.42 10.43 10.30
N LEU A 86 6.55 9.75 10.02
CA LEU A 86 6.60 8.47 9.32
C LEU A 86 6.60 7.29 10.31
N PHE A 87 5.75 6.31 10.04
CA PHE A 87 5.63 5.06 10.79
C PHE A 87 5.85 3.86 9.89
N VAL A 88 6.64 2.89 10.38
CA VAL A 88 6.98 1.66 9.66
C VAL A 88 7.01 0.47 10.62
N HIS A 89 6.96 -0.74 10.08
CA HIS A 89 7.23 -1.93 10.88
C HIS A 89 8.67 -1.89 11.42
N GLU A 90 8.90 -2.35 12.67
CA GLU A 90 10.22 -2.30 13.32
C GLU A 90 11.34 -2.97 12.50
N ARG A 91 11.01 -4.03 11.74
CA ARG A 91 11.96 -4.74 10.87
C ARG A 91 12.35 -3.98 9.59
N GLU A 92 11.63 -2.91 9.25
CA GLU A 92 11.94 -2.02 8.12
C GLU A 92 12.68 -0.76 8.56
N ARG A 93 12.70 -0.46 9.88
CA ARG A 93 13.15 0.80 10.44
C ARG A 93 14.54 1.21 9.96
N ASP A 94 15.52 0.31 10.09
CA ASP A 94 16.92 0.67 9.82
C ASP A 94 17.13 1.00 8.34
N ALA A 95 16.56 0.17 7.44
CA ALA A 95 16.65 0.41 6.00
C ALA A 95 15.90 1.68 5.56
N VAL A 96 14.77 2.02 6.20
CA VAL A 96 14.03 3.26 5.92
C VAL A 96 14.74 4.48 6.51
N ALA A 97 15.34 4.35 7.71
CA ALA A 97 16.02 5.44 8.39
C ALA A 97 17.29 5.92 7.66
N ASP A 98 17.84 5.13 6.76
CA ASP A 98 18.93 5.55 5.87
C ASP A 98 18.49 6.65 4.88
N ALA A 99 17.20 6.70 4.52
CA ALA A 99 16.66 7.67 3.58
C ALA A 99 15.88 8.80 4.25
N VAL A 100 15.14 8.51 5.34
CA VAL A 100 14.21 9.46 5.97
C VAL A 100 14.07 9.19 7.48
N PRO A 101 13.90 10.24 8.33
CA PRO A 101 13.69 10.07 9.75
C PRO A 101 12.37 9.31 10.06
N VAL A 102 12.50 8.15 10.72
CA VAL A 102 11.36 7.37 11.20
C VAL A 102 10.91 7.90 12.56
N ARG A 103 9.66 8.32 12.67
CA ARG A 103 9.06 8.86 13.90
C ARG A 103 8.66 7.79 14.88
N GLY A 104 8.16 6.65 14.39
CA GLY A 104 7.72 5.56 15.24
C GLY A 104 7.66 4.22 14.50
N THR A 105 7.65 3.15 15.29
CA THR A 105 7.55 1.79 14.76
C THR A 105 6.43 1.01 15.44
N PHE A 106 6.00 -0.03 14.77
CA PHE A 106 5.09 -1.03 15.29
C PHE A 106 5.62 -2.45 14.95
N SER A 107 5.16 -3.46 15.67
CA SER A 107 5.56 -4.87 15.44
C SER A 107 4.39 -5.84 15.43
N ARG A 108 3.20 -5.36 15.75
CA ARG A 108 2.00 -6.20 15.90
C ARG A 108 0.80 -5.57 15.23
N ARG A 109 -0.16 -6.40 14.87
CA ARG A 109 -1.49 -5.99 14.45
C ARG A 109 -2.14 -5.11 15.53
N HIS A 110 -2.64 -3.96 15.12
CA HIS A 110 -3.32 -3.00 16.00
C HIS A 110 -4.20 -2.06 15.18
N THR A 111 -5.14 -1.44 15.87
CA THR A 111 -6.03 -0.45 15.28
C THR A 111 -5.56 0.96 15.69
N LEU A 112 -5.48 1.86 14.73
CA LEU A 112 -5.39 3.30 14.96
C LEU A 112 -6.78 3.86 14.79
N ASP A 113 -7.27 4.47 15.85
CA ASP A 113 -8.67 4.90 15.92
C ASP A 113 -9.61 3.69 15.68
N GLU A 114 -10.85 3.90 15.25
CA GLU A 114 -11.83 2.81 15.06
C GLU A 114 -11.90 2.32 13.61
N ASP A 115 -11.32 3.06 12.66
CA ASP A 115 -11.50 2.88 11.23
C ASP A 115 -10.25 2.42 10.46
N PHE A 116 -9.07 2.42 11.09
CA PHE A 116 -7.81 2.07 10.42
C PHE A 116 -7.02 1.02 11.19
N GLU A 117 -6.74 -0.11 10.53
CA GLU A 117 -6.01 -1.22 11.10
C GLU A 117 -4.67 -1.44 10.41
N VAL A 118 -3.62 -1.65 11.21
CA VAL A 118 -2.26 -1.97 10.80
C VAL A 118 -2.05 -3.46 10.95
N ILE A 119 -1.72 -4.15 9.88
CA ILE A 119 -1.68 -5.62 9.80
C ILE A 119 -0.33 -6.06 9.22
N PRO A 120 0.65 -6.47 10.05
CA PRO A 120 1.89 -7.04 9.55
C PRO A 120 1.63 -8.25 8.63
N THR A 121 2.22 -8.21 7.44
CA THR A 121 2.10 -9.24 6.39
C THR A 121 3.50 -9.59 5.85
N PRO A 122 4.38 -10.17 6.69
CA PRO A 122 5.75 -10.50 6.28
C PRO A 122 5.75 -11.49 5.11
N GLY A 123 6.81 -11.46 4.31
CA GLY A 123 6.97 -12.34 3.14
C GLY A 123 7.69 -11.63 2.01
N HIS A 124 7.09 -10.62 1.40
CA HIS A 124 7.79 -9.75 0.42
C HIS A 124 9.06 -9.15 1.02
N THR A 125 8.92 -8.51 2.19
CA THR A 125 10.00 -8.18 3.11
C THR A 125 9.64 -8.65 4.51
N ALA A 126 10.61 -8.65 5.43
CA ALA A 126 10.41 -9.11 6.80
C ALA A 126 9.42 -8.25 7.59
N GLY A 127 9.25 -6.98 7.23
CA GLY A 127 8.36 -6.03 7.87
C GLY A 127 7.23 -5.54 6.97
N ALA A 128 6.97 -6.20 5.84
CA ALA A 128 5.83 -5.84 4.98
C ALA A 128 4.53 -5.78 5.80
N THR A 129 3.70 -4.79 5.51
CA THR A 129 2.52 -4.48 6.33
C THR A 129 1.36 -4.05 5.43
N ALA A 130 0.22 -4.71 5.55
CA ALA A 130 -1.02 -4.27 4.96
C ALA A 130 -1.78 -3.31 5.89
N TYR A 131 -2.65 -2.49 5.31
CA TYR A 131 -3.51 -1.57 6.06
C TYR A 131 -4.95 -1.77 5.63
N LEU A 132 -5.86 -1.85 6.58
CA LEU A 132 -7.30 -1.94 6.32
C LEU A 132 -7.96 -0.66 6.83
N TRP A 133 -8.65 0.05 5.93
CA TRP A 133 -9.36 1.28 6.26
C TRP A 133 -10.84 1.14 5.92
N ASP A 134 -11.68 1.38 6.92
CA ASP A 134 -13.14 1.47 6.76
C ASP A 134 -13.55 2.94 6.62
N SER A 135 -13.91 3.35 5.41
CA SER A 135 -14.39 4.70 5.13
C SER A 135 -15.85 4.92 5.49
N GLY A 136 -16.53 3.92 6.07
CA GLY A 136 -17.97 3.91 6.26
C GLY A 136 -18.78 3.58 5.00
N ARG A 137 -18.12 3.53 3.84
CA ARG A 137 -18.71 3.25 2.52
C ARG A 137 -18.04 2.07 1.83
N HIS A 138 -16.72 2.02 1.92
CA HIS A 138 -15.84 0.98 1.39
C HIS A 138 -14.84 0.58 2.45
N ARG A 139 -14.43 -0.67 2.38
CA ARG A 139 -13.33 -1.21 3.17
C ARG A 139 -12.13 -1.44 2.26
N PHE A 140 -11.19 -0.52 2.34
CA PHE A 140 -9.98 -0.52 1.52
C PHE A 140 -8.89 -1.36 2.15
N LEU A 141 -8.33 -2.31 1.40
CA LEU A 141 -7.14 -3.05 1.78
C LEU A 141 -5.93 -2.58 0.97
N PHE A 142 -4.97 -1.98 1.65
CA PHE A 142 -3.70 -1.53 1.10
C PHE A 142 -2.66 -2.61 1.31
N THR A 143 -2.22 -3.28 0.26
CA THR A 143 -1.36 -4.47 0.32
C THR A 143 0.11 -4.19 0.03
N GLY A 144 0.46 -2.97 -0.42
CA GLY A 144 1.80 -2.67 -0.91
C GLY A 144 2.19 -3.65 -2.01
N ASP A 145 3.36 -4.29 -1.86
CA ASP A 145 3.87 -5.31 -2.77
C ASP A 145 3.51 -6.75 -2.35
N THR A 146 2.78 -6.92 -1.24
CA THR A 146 2.25 -8.26 -0.89
C THR A 146 1.30 -8.77 -1.98
N ILE A 147 0.48 -7.88 -2.56
CA ILE A 147 -0.30 -8.14 -3.77
C ILE A 147 -0.22 -6.87 -4.62
N TYR A 148 0.22 -6.98 -5.87
CA TYR A 148 0.15 -5.88 -6.83
C TYR A 148 -0.79 -6.24 -8.00
N LEU A 149 -1.16 -5.26 -8.83
CA LEU A 149 -2.03 -5.46 -9.99
C LEU A 149 -1.20 -5.53 -11.28
N ASP A 150 -1.18 -6.70 -11.91
CA ASP A 150 -0.55 -6.92 -13.19
C ASP A 150 -1.62 -7.12 -14.27
N ASP A 151 -1.87 -6.07 -15.04
CA ASP A 151 -2.95 -6.01 -16.06
C ASP A 151 -4.34 -6.42 -15.49
N GLY A 152 -4.58 -6.10 -14.21
CA GLY A 152 -5.81 -6.42 -13.48
C GLY A 152 -5.80 -7.76 -12.73
N GLU A 153 -4.78 -8.60 -12.96
CA GLU A 153 -4.58 -9.81 -12.19
C GLU A 153 -3.86 -9.50 -10.87
N TRP A 154 -4.20 -10.25 -9.82
CA TRP A 154 -3.57 -10.14 -8.50
C TRP A 154 -2.34 -11.05 -8.45
N VAL A 155 -1.19 -10.45 -8.20
CA VAL A 155 0.10 -11.14 -8.23
C VAL A 155 0.93 -10.80 -6.99
N ALA A 156 1.63 -11.78 -6.43
CA ALA A 156 2.62 -11.55 -5.38
C ALA A 156 3.93 -11.01 -5.99
N ALA A 157 4.51 -9.97 -5.36
CA ALA A 157 5.84 -9.51 -5.74
C ALA A 157 6.91 -10.33 -4.99
N VAL A 158 7.34 -11.44 -5.58
CA VAL A 158 8.34 -12.33 -4.97
C VAL A 158 9.73 -11.94 -5.41
N LEU A 159 10.61 -11.67 -4.45
CA LEU A 159 12.02 -11.36 -4.65
C LEU A 159 12.89 -12.53 -4.20
N GLY A 160 14.13 -12.58 -4.64
CA GLY A 160 15.09 -13.58 -4.15
C GLY A 160 15.34 -13.55 -2.63
N SER A 161 15.00 -12.43 -1.97
CA SER A 161 15.07 -12.25 -0.52
C SER A 161 13.74 -12.48 0.20
N SER A 162 12.66 -12.77 -0.52
CA SER A 162 11.33 -13.00 0.05
C SER A 162 11.29 -14.33 0.80
N ASP A 163 10.59 -14.33 1.94
CA ASP A 163 10.30 -15.53 2.71
C ASP A 163 8.94 -16.10 2.27
N ARG A 164 8.98 -17.19 1.49
CA ARG A 164 7.77 -17.78 0.90
C ARG A 164 6.81 -18.35 1.93
N ASP A 165 7.31 -18.94 3.01
CA ASP A 165 6.47 -19.52 4.04
C ASP A 165 5.70 -18.42 4.79
N SER A 166 6.39 -17.38 5.22
CA SER A 166 5.77 -16.18 5.81
C SER A 166 4.82 -15.49 4.82
N TYR A 167 5.14 -15.50 3.52
CA TYR A 167 4.29 -14.91 2.49
C TYR A 167 2.95 -15.65 2.38
N VAL A 168 2.99 -16.99 2.36
CA VAL A 168 1.78 -17.82 2.31
C VAL A 168 0.92 -17.59 3.56
N GLU A 169 1.53 -17.58 4.76
CA GLU A 169 0.81 -17.30 6.02
C GLU A 169 0.15 -15.92 5.99
N SER A 170 0.85 -14.91 5.47
CA SER A 170 0.32 -13.55 5.31
C SER A 170 -0.85 -13.49 4.33
N LEU A 171 -0.77 -14.18 3.20
CA LEU A 171 -1.87 -14.25 2.23
C LEU A 171 -3.08 -14.99 2.80
N GLU A 172 -2.87 -16.06 3.57
CA GLU A 172 -3.96 -16.76 4.27
C GLU A 172 -4.65 -15.86 5.31
N LEU A 173 -3.89 -15.02 6.01
CA LEU A 173 -4.45 -13.99 6.88
C LEU A 173 -5.27 -12.96 6.07
N VAL A 174 -4.70 -12.42 4.99
CA VAL A 174 -5.37 -11.44 4.12
C VAL A 174 -6.66 -12.01 3.52
N ARG A 175 -6.69 -13.28 3.15
CA ARG A 175 -7.86 -14.01 2.64
C ARG A 175 -9.07 -13.98 3.58
N GLU A 176 -8.85 -13.88 4.88
CA GLU A 176 -9.92 -13.83 5.87
C GLU A 176 -10.38 -12.41 6.23
N LEU A 177 -9.69 -11.38 5.73
CA LEU A 177 -10.10 -10.00 5.95
C LEU A 177 -11.38 -9.70 5.15
N ASP A 178 -12.17 -8.77 5.68
CA ASP A 178 -13.37 -8.27 5.04
C ASP A 178 -13.05 -6.91 4.39
N PHE A 179 -12.97 -6.89 3.05
CA PHE A 179 -12.71 -5.70 2.24
C PHE A 179 -13.40 -5.82 0.89
N ASP A 180 -13.65 -4.68 0.24
CA ASP A 180 -14.29 -4.60 -1.08
C ASP A 180 -13.46 -3.80 -2.09
N VAL A 181 -12.35 -3.19 -1.66
CA VAL A 181 -11.40 -2.47 -2.52
C VAL A 181 -9.98 -2.87 -2.19
N LEU A 182 -9.26 -3.46 -3.14
CA LEU A 182 -7.82 -3.69 -3.05
C LEU A 182 -7.07 -2.49 -3.62
N VAL A 183 -6.10 -1.96 -2.87
CA VAL A 183 -5.25 -0.82 -3.29
C VAL A 183 -3.79 -1.18 -3.06
N PRO A 184 -3.07 -1.69 -4.06
CA PRO A 184 -1.64 -1.95 -3.95
C PRO A 184 -0.81 -0.67 -4.08
N TRP A 185 0.49 -0.77 -3.82
CA TRP A 185 1.44 0.29 -4.14
C TRP A 185 1.73 0.37 -5.64
N ALA A 186 1.82 -0.78 -6.31
CA ALA A 186 2.21 -0.94 -7.71
C ALA A 186 1.09 -1.53 -8.56
N ALA A 187 0.95 -1.02 -9.79
CA ALA A 187 0.02 -1.54 -10.79
C ALA A 187 0.59 -1.33 -12.20
N THR A 188 0.14 -2.11 -13.19
CA THR A 188 0.49 -1.89 -14.60
C THR A 188 0.11 -0.48 -15.03
N GLY A 189 1.06 0.24 -15.63
CA GLY A 189 0.90 1.61 -16.09
C GLY A 189 -0.27 1.79 -17.08
N GLY A 190 -1.04 2.86 -16.90
CA GLY A 190 -2.22 3.13 -17.71
C GLY A 190 -3.43 2.22 -17.43
N ARG A 191 -3.36 1.37 -16.42
CA ARG A 191 -4.45 0.52 -15.93
C ARG A 191 -5.00 1.03 -14.59
N PRO A 192 -6.18 0.57 -14.16
CA PRO A 192 -6.68 0.88 -12.82
C PRO A 192 -5.67 0.50 -11.73
N TYR A 193 -5.45 1.39 -10.78
CA TYR A 193 -4.53 1.22 -9.66
C TYR A 193 -5.21 0.62 -8.41
N TYR A 194 -6.46 0.24 -8.52
CA TYR A 194 -7.23 -0.46 -7.49
C TYR A 194 -8.13 -1.51 -8.15
N ALA A 195 -8.64 -2.43 -7.37
CA ALA A 195 -9.59 -3.43 -7.82
C ALA A 195 -10.79 -3.49 -6.87
N LEU A 196 -12.00 -3.36 -7.44
CA LEU A 196 -13.22 -3.69 -6.72
C LEU A 196 -13.36 -5.20 -6.65
N THR A 197 -13.83 -5.70 -5.53
CA THR A 197 -13.98 -7.13 -5.28
C THR A 197 -15.13 -7.41 -4.31
N ASP A 198 -15.46 -8.66 -4.15
CA ASP A 198 -16.23 -9.17 -3.03
C ASP A 198 -15.45 -10.28 -2.31
N ARG A 199 -15.96 -10.73 -1.19
CA ARG A 199 -15.29 -11.76 -0.38
C ARG A 199 -15.01 -13.06 -1.15
N ALA A 200 -15.90 -13.47 -2.05
CA ALA A 200 -15.74 -14.71 -2.81
C ALA A 200 -14.67 -14.54 -3.90
N ASP A 201 -14.68 -13.42 -4.62
CA ASP A 201 -13.68 -13.08 -5.63
C ASP A 201 -12.29 -12.89 -5.00
N ALA A 202 -12.19 -12.13 -3.90
CA ALA A 202 -10.94 -11.91 -3.18
C ALA A 202 -10.31 -13.25 -2.73
N ARG A 203 -11.10 -14.12 -2.10
CA ARG A 203 -10.63 -15.45 -1.68
C ARG A 203 -10.12 -16.28 -2.85
N ARG A 204 -10.86 -16.36 -3.95
CA ARG A 204 -10.47 -17.12 -5.14
C ARG A 204 -9.13 -16.62 -5.71
N ARG A 205 -8.95 -15.29 -5.83
CA ARG A 205 -7.73 -14.68 -6.35
C ARG A 205 -6.53 -14.92 -5.42
N ILE A 206 -6.73 -14.77 -4.10
CA ILE A 206 -5.69 -15.03 -3.11
C ILE A 206 -5.32 -16.52 -3.07
N ASP A 207 -6.29 -17.42 -3.12
CA ASP A 207 -6.05 -18.88 -3.19
C ASP A 207 -5.18 -19.22 -4.41
N SER A 208 -5.43 -18.60 -5.57
CA SER A 208 -4.60 -18.79 -6.77
C SER A 208 -3.15 -18.32 -6.56
N ILE A 209 -2.93 -17.20 -5.85
CA ILE A 209 -1.56 -16.75 -5.51
C ILE A 209 -0.89 -17.75 -4.56
N VAL A 210 -1.57 -18.18 -3.50
CA VAL A 210 -1.06 -19.15 -2.54
C VAL A 210 -0.67 -20.47 -3.20
N GLU A 211 -1.50 -20.97 -4.13
CA GLU A 211 -1.19 -22.18 -4.88
C GLU A 211 0.07 -22.04 -5.74
N ARG A 212 0.26 -20.90 -6.42
CA ARG A 212 1.47 -20.62 -7.20
C ARG A 212 2.71 -20.58 -6.30
N LEU A 213 2.65 -19.84 -5.19
CA LEU A 213 3.77 -19.76 -4.24
C LEU A 213 4.16 -21.13 -3.68
N ARG A 214 3.19 -21.99 -3.35
CA ARG A 214 3.43 -23.36 -2.87
C ARG A 214 4.07 -24.27 -3.91
N ARG A 215 3.85 -24.00 -5.20
CA ARG A 215 4.55 -24.70 -6.29
C ARG A 215 5.94 -24.14 -6.58
N GLY A 216 6.36 -23.09 -5.87
CA GLY A 216 7.65 -22.42 -6.11
C GLY A 216 7.64 -21.46 -7.29
N GLU A 217 6.46 -21.10 -7.80
CA GLU A 217 6.28 -20.13 -8.87
C GLU A 217 6.28 -18.70 -8.31
N ASP A 218 6.94 -17.77 -9.01
CA ASP A 218 6.98 -16.34 -8.62
C ASP A 218 5.81 -15.56 -9.23
N ARG A 219 5.16 -16.16 -10.25
CA ARG A 219 4.10 -15.52 -11.03
C ARG A 219 3.13 -16.54 -11.57
#